data_41ff2f4f8b724c5b43c321c64e68654d
#
_entry.id   41ff2f4f8b724c5b43c321c64e68654d
#
_cell.length_a   1.000
_cell.length_b   1.000
_cell.length_c   1.000
_cell.angle_alpha   90.00
_cell.angle_beta   90.00
_cell.angle_gamma   90.00
#
_symmetry.space_group_name_H-M   'P 1'
#
loop_
_entity.id
_entity.type
_entity.pdbx_description
1 polymer ?
#
loop_
_entity_poly.entity_id
_entity_poly.type
_entity_poly.pdbx_seq_one_letter_code
_entity_poly.pdbx_strand_id
1 'polypeptide(L)'
;MIREGVTEWELGAEIHKEMVALGYTGITRLTALGGEVIVGIVSFGESGNYPTASVGPGGLMGLSPAFPLVGGMKKLERGEPIFVDTGFGYEGYFTDKTRVFSLGPPPAPAMEAHKLCLDIQEAVRCRLKPGAIPSQIYEEVYNEYVYPRGFEKHFMGFGSNQVPFLGHGIGLAIDEFPPLAAKVHTPLEANMVIALEPKKGLEGIGLVGIENTFLVTEAGGEKLTPGADGMTIV
;
A
#
# COMPACT_ATOMS: atom_id res chain seq x y z
N MET A 1 20.38 6.15 -5.09
CA MET A 1 20.13 5.53 -3.78
C MET A 1 19.85 4.05 -3.89
N ILE A 2 18.99 3.59 -4.80
CA ILE A 2 18.81 2.16 -5.07
C ILE A 2 20.08 1.60 -5.71
N ARG A 3 20.77 0.71 -5.00
CA ARG A 3 21.97 0.01 -5.44
C ARG A 3 22.10 -1.33 -4.71
N GLU A 4 22.75 -2.29 -5.28
CA GLU A 4 23.03 -3.58 -4.64
C GLU A 4 23.75 -3.39 -3.30
N GLY A 5 23.32 -4.13 -2.29
CA GLY A 5 23.87 -4.10 -0.93
C GLY A 5 23.42 -2.95 -0.04
N VAL A 6 22.61 -1.98 -0.54
CA VAL A 6 21.97 -1.00 0.34
C VAL A 6 20.99 -1.72 1.27
N THR A 7 20.91 -1.30 2.53
CA THR A 7 19.93 -1.85 3.48
C THR A 7 18.58 -1.16 3.35
N GLU A 8 17.50 -1.85 3.74
CA GLU A 8 16.15 -1.25 3.85
C GLU A 8 16.18 -0.01 4.74
N TRP A 9 16.92 -0.08 5.87
CA TRP A 9 17.05 1.02 6.80
C TRP A 9 17.73 2.25 6.17
N GLU A 10 18.83 2.06 5.42
CA GLU A 10 19.50 3.16 4.72
C GLU A 10 18.57 3.81 3.68
N LEU A 11 17.82 3.00 2.92
CA LEU A 11 16.87 3.54 1.95
C LEU A 11 15.72 4.28 2.66
N GLY A 12 15.18 3.71 3.73
CA GLY A 12 14.13 4.34 4.53
C GLY A 12 14.58 5.66 5.17
N ALA A 13 15.82 5.73 5.66
CA ALA A 13 16.40 6.95 6.20
C ALA A 13 16.52 8.08 5.16
N GLU A 14 16.91 7.74 3.93
CA GLU A 14 16.97 8.73 2.84
C GLU A 14 15.57 9.19 2.42
N ILE A 15 14.59 8.27 2.35
CA ILE A 15 13.19 8.63 2.10
C ILE A 15 12.68 9.59 3.18
N HIS A 16 12.92 9.28 4.45
CA HIS A 16 12.50 10.13 5.57
C HIS A 16 13.13 11.52 5.50
N LYS A 17 14.42 11.60 5.22
CA LYS A 17 15.13 12.88 5.03
C LYS A 17 14.48 13.73 3.93
N GLU A 18 14.18 13.13 2.78
CA GLU A 18 13.54 13.85 1.66
C GLU A 18 12.09 14.26 2.02
N MET A 19 11.34 13.39 2.71
CA MET A 19 9.99 13.72 3.19
C MET A 19 10.01 14.95 4.12
N VAL A 20 10.92 14.97 5.09
CA VAL A 20 11.08 16.10 6.03
C VAL A 20 11.51 17.37 5.29
N ALA A 21 12.40 17.27 4.32
CA ALA A 21 12.82 18.41 3.50
C ALA A 21 11.66 19.01 2.67
N LEU A 22 10.65 18.19 2.35
CA LEU A 22 9.42 18.60 1.65
C LEU A 22 8.30 19.09 2.60
N GLY A 23 8.52 19.13 3.91
CA GLY A 23 7.57 19.65 4.88
C GLY A 23 6.76 18.57 5.63
N TYR A 24 7.14 17.29 5.53
CA TYR A 24 6.56 16.24 6.37
C TYR A 24 6.88 16.49 7.85
N THR A 25 5.88 16.36 8.70
CA THR A 25 6.02 16.66 10.14
C THR A 25 6.70 15.56 10.95
N GLY A 26 7.15 14.49 10.30
CA GLY A 26 7.91 13.39 10.90
C GLY A 26 7.09 12.25 11.47
N ILE A 27 5.77 12.41 11.59
CA ILE A 27 4.85 11.38 12.12
C ILE A 27 3.59 11.32 11.25
N THR A 28 3.17 10.13 10.91
CA THR A 28 1.86 9.83 10.30
C THR A 28 0.93 9.29 11.38
N ARG A 29 -0.23 9.91 11.53
CA ARG A 29 -1.22 9.56 12.54
C ARG A 29 -2.14 8.46 12.05
N LEU A 30 -2.36 7.45 12.92
CA LEU A 30 -3.40 6.44 12.77
C LEU A 30 -4.60 6.78 13.66
N THR A 31 -5.78 6.26 13.32
CA THR A 31 -6.97 6.35 14.19
C THR A 31 -6.87 5.42 15.40
N ALA A 32 -6.06 4.37 15.31
CA ALA A 32 -5.81 3.47 16.42
C ALA A 32 -5.06 4.18 17.57
N LEU A 33 -5.49 3.94 18.80
CA LEU A 33 -4.86 4.51 19.99
C LEU A 33 -3.38 4.12 20.07
N GLY A 34 -2.49 5.12 20.15
CA GLY A 34 -1.04 4.92 20.17
C GLY A 34 -0.44 4.50 18.83
N GLY A 35 -1.24 4.57 17.75
CA GLY A 35 -0.78 4.29 16.40
C GLY A 35 -0.09 5.50 15.79
N GLU A 36 1.24 5.43 15.67
CA GLU A 36 2.06 6.42 14.99
C GLU A 36 3.02 5.70 14.04
N VAL A 37 3.14 6.20 12.82
CA VAL A 37 4.00 5.65 11.78
C VAL A 37 5.00 6.71 11.35
N ILE A 38 6.26 6.33 11.29
CA ILE A 38 7.34 7.13 10.71
C ILE A 38 7.66 6.52 9.34
N VAL A 39 7.60 7.30 8.28
CA VAL A 39 7.79 6.86 6.88
C VAL A 39 6.71 5.87 6.44
N GLY A 40 6.63 4.70 7.03
CA GLY A 40 5.85 3.55 6.64
C GLY A 40 6.72 2.30 6.52
N ILE A 41 6.60 1.54 5.42
CA ILE A 41 7.32 0.29 5.19
C ILE A 41 8.24 0.44 3.98
N VAL A 42 9.52 0.12 4.16
CA VAL A 42 10.48 -0.08 3.08
C VAL A 42 11.03 -1.49 3.20
N SER A 43 10.65 -2.39 2.29
CA SER A 43 11.05 -3.79 2.35
C SER A 43 11.60 -4.31 1.02
N PHE A 44 12.52 -5.25 1.08
CA PHE A 44 13.15 -5.90 -0.06
C PHE A 44 12.80 -7.38 -0.10
N GLY A 45 12.30 -7.86 -1.24
CA GLY A 45 11.99 -9.26 -1.43
C GLY A 45 11.12 -9.84 -0.31
N GLU A 46 11.48 -11.00 0.19
CA GLU A 46 10.75 -11.73 1.26
C GLU A 46 10.57 -10.97 2.58
N SER A 47 11.34 -9.93 2.83
CA SER A 47 11.15 -9.10 4.03
C SER A 47 9.75 -8.50 4.10
N GLY A 48 9.15 -8.16 2.95
CA GLY A 48 7.77 -7.64 2.87
C GLY A 48 6.68 -8.64 3.27
N ASN A 49 7.01 -9.93 3.30
CA ASN A 49 6.11 -11.01 3.72
C ASN A 49 6.21 -11.32 5.22
N TYR A 50 7.12 -10.68 5.95
CA TYR A 50 7.30 -10.97 7.38
C TYR A 50 6.04 -10.62 8.18
N PRO A 51 5.53 -11.53 9.03
CA PRO A 51 4.31 -11.28 9.78
C PRO A 51 4.57 -10.29 10.93
N THR A 52 4.10 -9.07 10.76
CA THR A 52 4.17 -8.01 11.76
C THR A 52 2.79 -7.54 12.18
N ALA A 53 2.67 -6.99 13.37
CA ALA A 53 1.46 -6.30 13.81
C ALA A 53 1.39 -4.91 13.16
N SER A 54 1.21 -4.89 11.83
CA SER A 54 0.94 -3.67 11.06
C SER A 54 -0.54 -3.53 10.78
N VAL A 55 -1.02 -2.33 10.59
CA VAL A 55 -2.42 -2.04 10.25
C VAL A 55 -2.73 -2.15 8.75
N GLY A 56 -1.73 -2.32 7.90
CA GLY A 56 -1.86 -2.45 6.45
C GLY A 56 -1.48 -3.84 5.90
N PRO A 57 -1.71 -4.10 4.61
CA PRO A 57 -1.41 -5.38 3.96
C PRO A 57 0.08 -5.52 3.61
N GLY A 58 0.96 -5.17 4.50
CA GLY A 58 2.40 -5.30 4.37
C GLY A 58 3.05 -5.80 5.64
N GLY A 59 4.31 -6.16 5.55
CA GLY A 59 5.09 -6.63 6.69
C GLY A 59 6.54 -6.22 6.62
N LEU A 60 7.20 -6.23 7.77
CA LEU A 60 8.63 -5.94 7.89
C LEU A 60 9.09 -6.32 9.30
N MET A 61 10.22 -6.96 9.41
CA MET A 61 10.82 -7.16 10.74
C MET A 61 11.29 -5.82 11.36
N GLY A 62 11.70 -4.87 10.53
CA GLY A 62 12.33 -3.63 10.98
C GLY A 62 13.67 -3.89 11.66
N LEU A 63 14.12 -2.96 12.49
CA LEU A 63 15.29 -3.16 13.36
C LEU A 63 14.97 -4.05 14.56
N SER A 64 13.72 -4.15 14.95
CA SER A 64 13.23 -5.07 15.97
C SER A 64 11.73 -5.26 15.85
N PRO A 65 11.17 -6.38 16.39
CA PRO A 65 9.72 -6.59 16.39
C PRO A 65 8.91 -5.55 17.17
N ALA A 66 9.56 -4.78 18.05
CA ALA A 66 8.91 -3.70 18.80
C ALA A 66 8.67 -2.44 17.94
N PHE A 67 9.37 -2.30 16.82
CA PHE A 67 9.24 -1.19 15.89
C PHE A 67 9.42 -1.68 14.44
N PRO A 68 8.41 -2.36 13.86
CA PRO A 68 8.48 -2.96 12.53
C PRO A 68 8.14 -1.94 11.42
N LEU A 69 8.87 -0.83 11.39
CA LEU A 69 8.66 0.29 10.47
C LEU A 69 9.97 0.77 9.87
N VAL A 70 9.90 1.63 8.89
CA VAL A 70 10.99 2.25 8.12
C VAL A 70 11.70 1.23 7.25
N GLY A 71 12.41 0.30 7.83
CA GLY A 71 13.22 -0.74 7.18
C GLY A 71 14.02 -1.53 8.18
N GLY A 72 14.61 -2.64 7.74
CA GLY A 72 15.52 -3.48 8.53
C GLY A 72 16.94 -3.48 7.97
N MET A 73 17.73 -4.45 8.41
CA MET A 73 19.13 -4.62 7.98
C MET A 73 19.29 -5.52 6.76
N LYS A 74 18.17 -5.97 6.15
CA LYS A 74 18.24 -6.74 4.90
C LYS A 74 18.88 -5.89 3.82
N LYS A 75 19.82 -6.48 3.08
CA LYS A 75 20.49 -5.87 1.94
C LYS A 75 19.75 -6.19 0.65
N LEU A 76 19.65 -5.20 -0.22
CA LEU A 76 19.05 -5.35 -1.55
C LEU A 76 19.90 -6.27 -2.43
N GLU A 77 19.25 -7.23 -3.06
CA GLU A 77 19.78 -8.07 -4.11
C GLU A 77 19.15 -7.73 -5.47
N ARG A 78 19.85 -8.02 -6.56
CA ARG A 78 19.30 -7.76 -7.90
C ARG A 78 18.08 -8.62 -8.19
N GLY A 79 17.06 -8.00 -8.79
CA GLY A 79 15.81 -8.68 -9.16
C GLY A 79 14.76 -8.75 -8.05
N GLU A 80 15.10 -8.40 -6.81
CA GLU A 80 14.10 -8.34 -5.74
C GLU A 80 13.12 -7.18 -5.92
N PRO A 81 11.83 -7.37 -5.63
CA PRO A 81 10.92 -6.25 -5.44
C PRO A 81 11.37 -5.36 -4.27
N ILE A 82 11.41 -4.06 -4.51
CA ILE A 82 11.61 -3.02 -3.51
C ILE A 82 10.24 -2.40 -3.27
N PHE A 83 9.62 -2.76 -2.17
CA PHE A 83 8.30 -2.27 -1.79
C PHE A 83 8.44 -1.06 -0.88
N VAL A 84 7.88 0.07 -1.30
CA VAL A 84 7.91 1.34 -0.58
C VAL A 84 6.48 1.80 -0.38
N ASP A 85 6.03 1.77 0.86
CA ASP A 85 4.70 2.14 1.30
C ASP A 85 4.82 3.25 2.33
N THR A 86 4.33 4.45 2.00
CA THR A 86 4.62 5.66 2.78
C THR A 86 3.40 6.54 2.96
N GLY A 87 3.16 6.93 4.21
CA GLY A 87 2.24 8.01 4.55
C GLY A 87 2.96 9.37 4.58
N PHE A 88 2.43 10.38 3.91
CA PHE A 88 2.96 11.73 3.93
C PHE A 88 1.92 12.72 4.45
N GLY A 89 2.26 13.45 5.51
CA GLY A 89 1.43 14.49 6.09
C GLY A 89 1.94 15.89 5.77
N TYR A 90 1.06 16.75 5.25
CA TYR A 90 1.34 18.14 4.97
C TYR A 90 0.17 19.03 5.41
N GLU A 91 0.43 20.07 6.18
CA GLU A 91 -0.59 21.01 6.72
C GLU A 91 -1.76 20.31 7.45
N GLY A 92 -1.49 19.14 8.07
CA GLY A 92 -2.46 18.37 8.85
C GLY A 92 -3.26 17.35 8.06
N TYR A 93 -3.08 17.23 6.75
CA TYR A 93 -3.71 16.21 5.91
C TYR A 93 -2.69 15.16 5.47
N PHE A 94 -3.17 13.92 5.31
CA PHE A 94 -2.32 12.79 4.92
C PHE A 94 -2.66 12.29 3.51
N THR A 95 -1.63 11.76 2.84
CA THR A 95 -1.77 10.89 1.66
C THR A 95 -1.12 9.56 1.96
N ASP A 96 -1.63 8.49 1.35
CA ASP A 96 -1.03 7.16 1.40
C ASP A 96 -0.63 6.71 0.01
N LYS A 97 0.54 6.08 -0.10
CA LYS A 97 1.10 5.75 -1.41
C LYS A 97 2.09 4.60 -1.35
N THR A 98 1.78 3.56 -2.10
CA THR A 98 2.74 2.47 -2.35
C THR A 98 3.29 2.52 -3.77
N ARG A 99 4.60 2.29 -3.89
CA ARG A 99 5.31 2.06 -5.17
C ARG A 99 6.25 0.88 -5.06
N VAL A 100 6.38 0.17 -6.17
CA VAL A 100 7.30 -0.96 -6.28
C VAL A 100 8.38 -0.65 -7.31
N PHE A 101 9.62 -0.91 -6.92
CA PHE A 101 10.80 -0.79 -7.76
C PHE A 101 11.51 -2.14 -7.84
N SER A 102 12.46 -2.28 -8.75
CA SER A 102 13.39 -3.42 -8.77
C SER A 102 14.75 -3.00 -9.34
N LEU A 103 15.81 -3.49 -8.74
CA LEU A 103 17.17 -3.33 -9.28
C LEU A 103 17.45 -4.44 -10.33
N GLY A 104 17.24 -4.10 -11.62
CA GLY A 104 17.21 -5.06 -12.70
C GLY A 104 15.89 -5.84 -12.80
N PRO A 105 15.79 -6.81 -13.74
CA PRO A 105 14.52 -7.49 -14.02
C PRO A 105 14.00 -8.29 -12.82
N PRO A 106 12.77 -8.04 -12.35
CA PRO A 106 12.16 -8.83 -11.30
C PRO A 106 11.63 -10.17 -11.85
N PRO A 107 11.31 -11.16 -10.99
CA PRO A 107 10.65 -12.38 -11.39
C PRO A 107 9.32 -12.14 -12.12
N ALA A 108 9.01 -12.92 -13.15
CA ALA A 108 7.77 -12.80 -13.90
C ALA A 108 6.50 -12.83 -13.00
N PRO A 109 6.39 -13.72 -11.99
CA PRO A 109 5.24 -13.70 -11.09
C PRO A 109 5.04 -12.38 -10.33
N ALA A 110 6.12 -11.64 -10.02
CA ALA A 110 6.03 -10.32 -9.39
C ALA A 110 5.41 -9.29 -10.34
N MET A 111 5.81 -9.29 -11.60
CA MET A 111 5.25 -8.41 -12.63
C MET A 111 3.77 -8.70 -12.90
N GLU A 112 3.42 -9.98 -13.02
CA GLU A 112 2.03 -10.42 -13.26
C GLU A 112 1.12 -10.06 -12.09
N ALA A 113 1.56 -10.32 -10.86
CA ALA A 113 0.80 -9.97 -9.67
C ALA A 113 0.65 -8.46 -9.50
N HIS A 114 1.73 -7.69 -9.72
CA HIS A 114 1.67 -6.23 -9.68
C HIS A 114 0.68 -5.68 -10.73
N LYS A 115 0.73 -6.20 -11.95
CA LYS A 115 -0.23 -5.83 -13.01
C LYS A 115 -1.68 -6.11 -12.59
N LEU A 116 -1.96 -7.26 -11.99
CA LEU A 116 -3.31 -7.57 -11.52
C LEU A 116 -3.76 -6.63 -10.39
N CYS A 117 -2.85 -6.23 -9.50
CA CYS A 117 -3.14 -5.19 -8.51
C CYS A 117 -3.51 -3.84 -9.16
N LEU A 118 -2.83 -3.46 -10.25
CA LEU A 118 -3.22 -2.27 -11.03
C LEU A 118 -4.62 -2.40 -11.64
N ASP A 119 -4.92 -3.56 -12.24
CA ASP A 119 -6.24 -3.82 -12.85
C ASP A 119 -7.35 -3.78 -11.76
N ILE A 120 -7.08 -4.32 -10.57
CA ILE A 120 -7.99 -4.26 -9.40
C ILE A 120 -8.17 -2.81 -8.92
N GLN A 121 -7.09 -2.05 -8.76
CA GLN A 121 -7.20 -0.65 -8.33
C GLN A 121 -8.05 0.17 -9.31
N GLU A 122 -7.85 -0.03 -10.62
CA GLU A 122 -8.64 0.65 -11.65
C GLU A 122 -10.12 0.25 -11.59
N ALA A 123 -10.42 -1.03 -11.38
CA ALA A 123 -11.79 -1.51 -11.22
C ALA A 123 -12.49 -0.88 -10.01
N VAL A 124 -11.81 -0.75 -8.87
CA VAL A 124 -12.33 -0.05 -7.69
C VAL A 124 -12.49 1.43 -7.98
N ARG A 125 -11.46 2.09 -8.56
CA ARG A 125 -11.49 3.51 -8.90
C ARG A 125 -12.73 3.90 -9.71
N CYS A 126 -13.08 3.12 -10.73
CA CYS A 126 -14.26 3.37 -11.56
C CYS A 126 -15.59 3.30 -10.77
N ARG A 127 -15.59 2.62 -9.63
CA ARG A 127 -16.76 2.44 -8.75
C ARG A 127 -16.84 3.46 -7.60
N LEU A 128 -15.81 4.28 -7.39
CA LEU A 128 -15.79 5.32 -6.35
C LEU A 128 -16.69 6.50 -6.72
N LYS A 129 -18.00 6.32 -6.56
CA LYS A 129 -19.03 7.34 -6.88
C LYS A 129 -19.90 7.62 -5.67
N PRO A 130 -20.48 8.83 -5.57
CA PRO A 130 -21.47 9.11 -4.54
C PRO A 130 -22.63 8.09 -4.57
N GLY A 131 -23.01 7.59 -3.40
CA GLY A 131 -24.05 6.56 -3.25
C GLY A 131 -23.55 5.12 -3.42
N ALA A 132 -22.34 4.88 -3.90
CA ALA A 132 -21.79 3.54 -3.99
C ALA A 132 -21.55 2.93 -2.59
N ILE A 133 -21.83 1.64 -2.44
CA ILE A 133 -21.72 0.94 -1.16
C ILE A 133 -20.40 0.19 -1.10
N PRO A 134 -19.53 0.45 -0.11
CA PRO A 134 -18.21 -0.20 0.02
C PRO A 134 -18.24 -1.72 -0.01
N SER A 135 -19.21 -2.36 0.66
CA SER A 135 -19.35 -3.82 0.64
C SER A 135 -19.69 -4.37 -0.74
N GLN A 136 -20.51 -3.66 -1.53
CA GLN A 136 -20.82 -4.06 -2.91
C GLN A 136 -19.59 -3.93 -3.81
N ILE A 137 -18.85 -2.82 -3.71
CA ILE A 137 -17.59 -2.64 -4.44
C ILE A 137 -16.63 -3.78 -4.11
N TYR A 138 -16.46 -4.11 -2.82
CA TYR A 138 -15.60 -5.19 -2.36
C TYR A 138 -16.01 -6.54 -2.98
N GLU A 139 -17.29 -6.92 -2.85
CA GLU A 139 -17.81 -8.20 -3.37
C GLU A 139 -17.69 -8.31 -4.90
N GLU A 140 -18.07 -7.26 -5.63
CA GLU A 140 -17.96 -7.23 -7.09
C GLU A 140 -16.52 -7.43 -7.55
N VAL A 141 -15.58 -6.70 -6.97
CA VAL A 141 -14.16 -6.78 -7.34
C VAL A 141 -13.57 -8.14 -6.99
N TYR A 142 -13.92 -8.73 -5.85
CA TYR A 142 -13.50 -10.09 -5.53
C TYR A 142 -14.05 -11.11 -6.52
N ASN A 143 -15.32 -11.02 -6.91
CA ASN A 143 -15.97 -11.92 -7.85
C ASN A 143 -15.46 -11.77 -9.29
N GLU A 144 -15.08 -10.57 -9.71
CA GLU A 144 -14.65 -10.30 -11.09
C GLU A 144 -13.13 -10.50 -11.29
N TYR A 145 -12.31 -10.18 -10.28
CA TYR A 145 -10.86 -10.12 -10.43
C TYR A 145 -10.09 -11.13 -9.58
N VAL A 146 -10.51 -11.36 -8.34
CA VAL A 146 -9.74 -12.15 -7.37
C VAL A 146 -10.03 -13.65 -7.51
N TYR A 147 -11.28 -14.07 -7.27
CA TYR A 147 -11.65 -15.48 -7.27
C TYR A 147 -11.45 -16.19 -8.63
N PRO A 148 -11.83 -15.61 -9.79
CA PRO A 148 -11.66 -16.29 -11.07
C PRO A 148 -10.19 -16.57 -11.46
N ARG A 149 -9.25 -15.91 -10.79
CA ARG A 149 -7.81 -16.06 -11.04
C ARG A 149 -7.07 -16.81 -9.92
N GLY A 150 -7.78 -17.31 -8.90
CA GLY A 150 -7.17 -17.92 -7.72
C GLY A 150 -6.21 -16.96 -6.99
N PHE A 151 -6.55 -15.68 -6.98
CA PHE A 151 -5.66 -14.63 -6.48
C PHE A 151 -5.84 -14.37 -4.97
N GLU A 152 -6.81 -15.01 -4.30
CA GLU A 152 -7.18 -14.78 -2.91
C GLU A 152 -6.09 -15.18 -1.90
N LYS A 153 -5.31 -16.24 -2.20
CA LYS A 153 -4.22 -16.65 -1.31
C LYS A 153 -3.14 -15.55 -1.25
N HIS A 154 -2.90 -14.99 -0.08
CA HIS A 154 -1.94 -13.89 0.15
C HIS A 154 -2.27 -12.58 -0.60
N PHE A 155 -3.50 -12.39 -1.06
CA PHE A 155 -4.00 -11.10 -1.52
C PHE A 155 -4.36 -10.23 -0.31
N MET A 156 -4.08 -8.95 -0.39
CA MET A 156 -4.15 -7.99 0.72
C MET A 156 -3.27 -8.38 1.92
N GLY A 157 -2.04 -8.85 1.65
CA GLY A 157 -1.02 -9.23 2.62
C GLY A 157 -0.62 -10.71 2.56
N PHE A 158 0.50 -11.06 3.18
CA PHE A 158 1.02 -12.43 3.21
C PHE A 158 0.64 -13.14 4.52
N GLY A 159 0.12 -14.37 4.44
CA GLY A 159 -0.18 -15.19 5.61
C GLY A 159 -1.12 -14.51 6.59
N SER A 160 -0.68 -14.32 7.82
CA SER A 160 -1.46 -13.66 8.89
C SER A 160 -1.60 -12.15 8.75
N ASN A 161 -0.85 -11.52 7.82
CA ASN A 161 -0.93 -10.08 7.55
C ASN A 161 -2.03 -9.71 6.53
N GLN A 162 -2.85 -10.66 6.11
CA GLN A 162 -3.98 -10.36 5.23
C GLN A 162 -5.01 -9.49 5.96
N VAL A 163 -5.37 -8.36 5.32
CA VAL A 163 -6.41 -7.45 5.82
C VAL A 163 -7.70 -7.63 5.01
N PRO A 164 -8.89 -7.47 5.63
CA PRO A 164 -10.18 -7.74 4.99
C PRO A 164 -10.80 -6.50 4.30
N PHE A 165 -9.98 -5.68 3.65
CA PHE A 165 -10.43 -4.49 2.92
C PHE A 165 -9.56 -4.24 1.68
N LEU A 166 -10.00 -3.41 0.74
CA LEU A 166 -9.28 -3.01 -0.48
C LEU A 166 -8.71 -1.59 -0.40
N GLY A 167 -9.07 -0.87 0.64
CA GLY A 167 -8.70 0.52 0.86
C GLY A 167 -9.50 1.12 2.01
N HIS A 168 -9.24 2.36 2.33
CA HIS A 168 -9.82 3.06 3.48
C HIS A 168 -9.96 4.55 3.22
N GLY A 169 -10.79 5.23 4.03
CA GLY A 169 -10.82 6.68 4.07
C GLY A 169 -9.48 7.25 4.56
N ILE A 170 -9.17 8.46 4.15
CA ILE A 170 -7.93 9.15 4.52
C ILE A 170 -8.18 10.67 4.57
N GLY A 171 -7.55 11.34 5.53
CA GLY A 171 -7.70 12.80 5.70
C GLY A 171 -6.83 13.35 6.82
N LEU A 172 -7.39 13.48 8.03
CA LEU A 172 -6.68 13.94 9.22
C LEU A 172 -5.93 12.82 9.96
N ALA A 173 -6.26 11.57 9.61
CA ALA A 173 -5.48 10.38 9.90
C ALA A 173 -5.25 9.61 8.60
N ILE A 174 -4.27 8.69 8.60
CA ILE A 174 -3.97 7.94 7.39
C ILE A 174 -5.05 6.88 7.10
N ASP A 175 -5.66 6.33 8.15
CA ASP A 175 -6.70 5.30 8.09
C ASP A 175 -8.02 5.82 8.71
N GLU A 176 -8.91 6.31 7.89
CA GLU A 176 -10.23 6.80 8.32
C GLU A 176 -11.36 5.90 7.80
N PHE A 177 -12.55 6.08 8.33
CA PHE A 177 -13.79 5.49 7.80
C PHE A 177 -14.21 6.22 6.50
N PRO A 178 -14.78 5.55 5.47
CA PRO A 178 -15.12 4.11 5.48
C PRO A 178 -13.99 3.23 4.89
N PRO A 179 -13.73 2.03 5.45
CA PRO A 179 -12.96 1.03 4.72
C PRO A 179 -13.81 0.39 3.61
N LEU A 180 -13.18 0.04 2.50
CA LEU A 180 -13.80 -0.71 1.40
C LEU A 180 -13.78 -2.21 1.74
N ALA A 181 -14.76 -2.67 2.51
CA ALA A 181 -14.80 -3.99 3.12
C ALA A 181 -16.21 -4.59 3.10
N ALA A 182 -16.30 -5.93 3.19
CA ALA A 182 -17.53 -6.70 3.05
C ALA A 182 -18.68 -6.33 4.03
N LYS A 183 -18.38 -5.67 5.15
CA LYS A 183 -19.38 -5.33 6.18
C LYS A 183 -19.66 -3.84 6.29
N VAL A 184 -19.23 -3.03 5.34
CA VAL A 184 -19.40 -1.57 5.35
C VAL A 184 -20.51 -1.19 4.37
N HIS A 185 -21.64 -0.73 4.91
CA HIS A 185 -22.85 -0.45 4.14
C HIS A 185 -23.19 1.04 4.05
N THR A 186 -22.42 1.91 4.70
CA THR A 186 -22.59 3.36 4.59
C THR A 186 -22.19 3.81 3.19
N PRO A 187 -23.07 4.47 2.43
CA PRO A 187 -22.74 4.94 1.09
C PRO A 187 -21.57 5.91 1.09
N LEU A 188 -20.76 5.86 0.02
CA LEU A 188 -19.76 6.89 -0.24
C LEU A 188 -20.44 8.23 -0.55
N GLU A 189 -19.86 9.31 -0.08
CA GLU A 189 -20.31 10.67 -0.38
C GLU A 189 -19.33 11.36 -1.33
N ALA A 190 -19.83 12.35 -2.08
CA ALA A 190 -18.99 13.19 -2.91
C ALA A 190 -17.91 13.90 -2.06
N ASN A 191 -16.72 14.00 -2.60
CA ASN A 191 -15.53 14.59 -1.96
C ASN A 191 -14.94 13.77 -0.79
N MET A 192 -15.42 12.57 -0.51
CA MET A 192 -14.65 11.64 0.33
C MET A 192 -13.31 11.34 -0.34
N VAL A 193 -12.26 11.17 0.45
CA VAL A 193 -10.93 10.80 -0.02
C VAL A 193 -10.64 9.37 0.43
N ILE A 194 -10.26 8.51 -0.51
CA ILE A 194 -10.08 7.07 -0.30
C ILE A 194 -8.70 6.66 -0.78
N ALA A 195 -7.92 6.00 0.05
CA ALA A 195 -6.71 5.27 -0.32
C ALA A 195 -7.11 3.88 -0.83
N LEU A 196 -6.60 3.49 -1.99
CA LEU A 196 -6.82 2.17 -2.62
C LEU A 196 -5.50 1.43 -2.72
N GLU A 197 -5.41 0.27 -2.06
CA GLU A 197 -4.13 -0.39 -1.80
C GLU A 197 -4.07 -1.90 -2.14
N PRO A 198 -4.52 -2.36 -3.31
CA PRO A 198 -4.39 -3.78 -3.64
C PRO A 198 -2.93 -4.21 -3.66
N LYS A 199 -2.61 -5.17 -2.78
CA LYS A 199 -1.27 -5.70 -2.55
C LYS A 199 -1.31 -7.23 -2.55
N LYS A 200 -0.18 -7.85 -2.94
CA LYS A 200 -0.05 -9.31 -3.07
C LYS A 200 1.29 -9.78 -2.52
N GLY A 201 1.25 -10.65 -1.54
CA GLY A 201 2.42 -11.39 -1.09
C GLY A 201 2.70 -12.60 -1.98
N LEU A 202 3.96 -12.80 -2.35
CA LEU A 202 4.44 -13.90 -3.18
C LEU A 202 5.52 -14.66 -2.42
N GLU A 203 5.27 -15.95 -2.17
CA GLU A 203 6.19 -16.82 -1.47
C GLU A 203 7.53 -16.94 -2.22
N GLY A 204 8.66 -16.75 -1.53
CA GLY A 204 10.00 -16.77 -2.12
C GLY A 204 10.36 -15.51 -2.94
N ILE A 205 9.47 -14.51 -3.04
CA ILE A 205 9.68 -13.32 -3.87
C ILE A 205 9.52 -12.03 -3.06
N GLY A 206 8.42 -11.90 -2.30
CA GLY A 206 8.14 -10.70 -1.52
C GLY A 206 6.78 -10.08 -1.83
N LEU A 207 6.59 -8.82 -1.45
CA LEU A 207 5.34 -8.08 -1.60
C LEU A 207 5.37 -7.20 -2.83
N VAL A 208 4.26 -7.19 -3.57
CA VAL A 208 4.02 -6.28 -4.70
C VAL A 208 2.62 -5.69 -4.59
N GLY A 209 2.36 -4.61 -5.30
CA GLY A 209 1.07 -3.96 -5.33
C GLY A 209 1.20 -2.47 -5.59
N ILE A 210 0.11 -1.76 -5.38
CA ILE A 210 0.02 -0.33 -5.67
C ILE A 210 -0.88 0.33 -4.63
N GLU A 211 -0.59 1.57 -4.32
CA GLU A 211 -1.50 2.41 -3.56
C GLU A 211 -1.54 3.82 -4.11
N ASN A 212 -2.73 4.38 -4.18
CA ASN A 212 -2.98 5.76 -4.52
C ASN A 212 -4.18 6.30 -3.74
N THR A 213 -4.17 7.60 -3.51
CA THR A 213 -5.27 8.33 -2.90
C THR A 213 -6.17 8.91 -3.98
N PHE A 214 -7.49 8.76 -3.83
CA PHE A 214 -8.50 9.18 -4.79
C PHE A 214 -9.58 10.02 -4.15
N LEU A 215 -10.06 11.02 -4.88
CA LEU A 215 -11.27 11.78 -4.55
C LEU A 215 -12.50 11.11 -5.16
N VAL A 216 -13.55 10.91 -4.37
CA VAL A 216 -14.84 10.38 -4.84
C VAL A 216 -15.58 11.44 -5.65
N THR A 217 -15.84 11.16 -6.94
CA THR A 217 -16.56 12.06 -7.86
C THR A 217 -17.65 11.33 -8.62
N GLU A 218 -18.55 12.06 -9.28
CA GLU A 218 -19.59 11.49 -10.15
C GLU A 218 -19.03 10.65 -11.31
N ALA A 219 -17.81 10.93 -11.75
CA ALA A 219 -17.15 10.20 -12.83
C ALA A 219 -16.38 8.94 -12.35
N GLY A 220 -16.29 8.72 -11.05
CA GLY A 220 -15.44 7.72 -10.39
C GLY A 220 -14.35 8.40 -9.57
N GLY A 221 -13.40 7.64 -9.06
CA GLY A 221 -12.27 8.18 -8.28
C GLY A 221 -11.34 9.04 -9.14
N GLU A 222 -11.11 10.28 -8.74
CA GLU A 222 -10.07 11.14 -9.32
C GLU A 222 -8.76 10.95 -8.54
N LYS A 223 -7.69 10.54 -9.24
CA LYS A 223 -6.40 10.26 -8.59
C LYS A 223 -5.71 11.54 -8.13
N LEU A 224 -5.42 11.64 -6.84
CA LEU A 224 -4.74 12.77 -6.21
C LEU A 224 -3.22 12.59 -6.13
N THR A 225 -2.73 11.34 -5.98
CA THR A 225 -1.31 11.04 -5.89
C THR A 225 -0.66 10.92 -7.26
N PRO A 226 0.33 11.76 -7.61
CA PRO A 226 0.94 11.76 -8.95
C PRO A 226 1.94 10.61 -9.15
N GLY A 227 2.38 10.46 -10.41
CA GLY A 227 3.45 9.56 -10.83
C GLY A 227 2.96 8.28 -11.49
N ALA A 228 3.91 7.51 -12.02
CA ALA A 228 3.66 6.24 -12.68
C ALA A 228 3.25 5.15 -11.66
N ASP A 229 2.38 4.26 -12.07
CA ASP A 229 1.83 3.19 -11.23
C ASP A 229 2.52 1.83 -11.49
N GLY A 230 3.11 1.66 -12.67
CA GLY A 230 3.85 0.43 -12.99
C GLY A 230 5.11 0.26 -12.14
N MET A 231 5.55 -0.99 -11.99
CA MET A 231 6.82 -1.29 -11.33
C MET A 231 7.99 -0.63 -12.08
N THR A 232 8.81 0.13 -11.34
CA THR A 232 9.95 0.85 -11.92
C THR A 232 11.21 -0.01 -11.84
N ILE A 233 11.80 -0.33 -12.98
CA ILE A 233 13.08 -1.07 -13.07
C ILE A 233 14.22 -0.08 -13.19
N VAL A 234 15.21 -0.16 -12.32
CA VAL A 234 16.39 0.70 -12.26
C VAL A 234 17.69 -0.10 -12.42
#